data_4971e24116a140e5638bbaa5c8d0fc81
#
_entry.id   4971e24116a140e5638bbaa5c8d0fc81
#
_cell.length_a   1.000
_cell.length_b   1.000
_cell.length_c   1.000
_cell.angle_alpha   90.00
_cell.angle_beta   90.00
_cell.angle_gamma   90.00
#
_symmetry.space_group_name_H-M   'P 1'
#
loop_
_entity.id
_entity.type
_entity.pdbx_description
1 polymer ?
#
loop_
_entity_poly.entity_id
_entity_poly.type
_entity_poly.pdbx_seq_one_letter_code
_entity_poly.pdbx_strand_id
1 'polypeptide(L)'
;TNLRSAVLKDYRYLHFATHADLPGKVQGIKEPFIILGQVENRGKDDGFLTLSEVLELKLDADMVVLSACSTGKGKMTEGEGVANFARAFQHAGARSVVVSLWEVASDAAVEYMRSFYSHIKSGKSRAEALQLARKEIKAKYLNPFYWSVFILYGEG
;
A
#
# COMPACT_ATOMS: atom_id res chain seq x y z
N THR A 1 -17.42 -4.64 -6.85
CA THR A 1 -17.13 -5.81 -6.01
C THR A 1 -16.64 -5.29 -4.68
N ASN A 2 -17.33 -5.64 -3.63
CA ASN A 2 -16.99 -5.19 -2.30
C ASN A 2 -15.79 -5.97 -1.76
N LEU A 3 -14.79 -5.27 -1.21
CA LEU A 3 -13.60 -5.90 -0.63
C LEU A 3 -13.98 -6.92 0.47
N ARG A 4 -15.01 -6.62 1.27
CA ARG A 4 -15.50 -7.50 2.35
C ARG A 4 -16.17 -8.78 1.85
N SER A 5 -16.74 -8.77 0.64
CA SER A 5 -17.36 -9.95 0.02
C SER A 5 -16.37 -10.78 -0.81
N ALA A 6 -15.19 -10.24 -1.10
CA ALA A 6 -14.16 -10.95 -1.83
C ALA A 6 -13.50 -12.02 -0.96
N VAL A 7 -13.21 -13.17 -1.55
CA VAL A 7 -12.44 -14.23 -0.89
C VAL A 7 -10.96 -13.86 -0.96
N LEU A 8 -10.52 -12.92 -0.14
CA LEU A 8 -9.18 -12.32 -0.21
C LEU A 8 -8.04 -13.33 -0.01
N LYS A 9 -8.28 -14.42 0.71
CA LYS A 9 -7.31 -15.50 0.90
C LYS A 9 -6.91 -16.23 -0.39
N ASP A 10 -7.68 -16.08 -1.47
CA ASP A 10 -7.39 -16.73 -2.74
C ASP A 10 -6.43 -15.90 -3.60
N TYR A 11 -6.10 -14.67 -3.16
CA TYR A 11 -5.20 -13.77 -3.88
C TYR A 11 -3.80 -13.78 -3.27
N ARG A 12 -2.81 -14.18 -4.07
CA ARG A 12 -1.39 -14.13 -3.67
C ARG A 12 -0.84 -12.70 -3.59
N TYR A 13 -1.37 -11.80 -4.41
CA TYR A 13 -0.94 -10.40 -4.48
C TYR A 13 -2.15 -9.48 -4.39
N LEU A 14 -2.09 -8.53 -3.48
CA LEU A 14 -3.08 -7.47 -3.34
C LEU A 14 -2.39 -6.12 -3.57
N HIS A 15 -2.93 -5.28 -4.43
CA HIS A 15 -2.36 -3.95 -4.71
C HIS A 15 -3.42 -2.87 -4.54
N PHE A 16 -3.23 -2.04 -3.54
CA PHE A 16 -4.02 -0.83 -3.29
C PHE A 16 -3.33 0.37 -3.94
N ALA A 17 -3.72 0.67 -5.19
CA ALA A 17 -3.28 1.86 -5.94
C ALA A 17 -4.33 2.96 -5.77
N THR A 18 -4.38 3.58 -4.61
CA THR A 18 -5.41 4.55 -4.22
C THR A 18 -4.83 5.57 -3.24
N HIS A 19 -5.66 6.27 -2.52
CA HIS A 19 -5.25 7.19 -1.45
C HIS A 19 -5.49 6.58 -0.08
N ALA A 20 -4.62 6.92 0.86
CA ALA A 20 -4.84 6.67 2.29
C ALA A 20 -4.77 8.01 3.03
N ASP A 21 -5.51 8.16 4.12
CA ASP A 21 -5.52 9.42 4.87
C ASP A 21 -5.50 9.18 6.39
N LEU A 22 -5.22 10.25 7.13
CA LEU A 22 -5.11 10.26 8.58
C LEU A 22 -6.47 10.50 9.25
N PRO A 23 -6.58 10.22 10.56
CA PRO A 23 -7.79 10.51 11.33
C PRO A 23 -8.22 11.98 11.22
N GLY A 24 -9.56 12.20 11.21
CA GLY A 24 -10.14 13.54 11.24
C GLY A 24 -10.27 14.24 9.87
N LYS A 25 -9.87 13.59 8.78
CA LYS A 25 -10.11 14.10 7.41
C LYS A 25 -11.54 13.84 6.95
N VAL A 26 -12.15 12.76 7.42
CA VAL A 26 -13.56 12.43 7.18
C VAL A 26 -14.30 12.41 8.51
N GLN A 27 -15.47 13.03 8.55
CA GLN A 27 -16.31 13.07 9.74
C GLN A 27 -16.69 11.64 10.16
N GLY A 28 -16.46 11.29 11.42
CA GLY A 28 -16.78 9.97 11.97
C GLY A 28 -15.63 8.97 11.92
N ILE A 29 -14.61 9.15 11.09
CA ILE A 29 -13.43 8.27 11.04
C ILE A 29 -12.34 8.81 11.96
N LYS A 30 -12.00 8.01 13.00
CA LYS A 30 -11.05 8.39 14.06
C LYS A 30 -9.69 7.70 13.95
N GLU A 31 -9.47 6.92 12.93
CA GLU A 31 -8.26 6.15 12.68
C GLU A 31 -7.79 6.32 11.23
N PRO A 32 -6.54 5.95 10.89
CA PRO A 32 -6.07 5.97 9.50
C PRO A 32 -6.92 5.05 8.63
N PHE A 33 -7.13 5.42 7.37
CA PHE A 33 -7.96 4.67 6.44
C PHE A 33 -7.43 4.74 5.01
N ILE A 34 -7.76 3.72 4.22
CA ILE A 34 -7.54 3.64 2.79
C ILE A 34 -8.85 3.98 2.08
N ILE A 35 -8.80 4.84 1.08
CA ILE A 35 -9.98 5.23 0.29
C ILE A 35 -10.20 4.15 -0.78
N LEU A 36 -11.36 3.54 -0.77
CA LEU A 36 -11.82 2.58 -1.77
C LEU A 36 -12.80 3.24 -2.77
N GLY A 37 -13.49 2.43 -3.54
CA GLY A 37 -14.51 2.94 -4.46
C GLY A 37 -15.64 3.68 -3.73
N GLN A 38 -15.95 4.90 -4.17
CA GLN A 38 -16.95 5.78 -3.56
C GLN A 38 -18.29 5.75 -4.30
N VAL A 39 -18.53 4.72 -5.14
CA VAL A 39 -19.74 4.58 -5.94
C VAL A 39 -20.63 3.48 -5.36
N GLU A 40 -21.91 3.77 -5.22
CA GLU A 40 -22.93 2.82 -4.73
C GLU A 40 -22.65 2.21 -3.34
N ASN A 41 -22.01 2.95 -2.46
CA ASN A 41 -21.77 2.53 -1.09
C ASN A 41 -23.10 2.40 -0.33
N ARG A 42 -23.32 1.25 0.32
CA ARG A 42 -24.56 0.94 1.07
C ARG A 42 -24.24 0.27 2.40
N GLY A 43 -24.94 0.70 3.44
CA GLY A 43 -24.83 0.10 4.78
C GLY A 43 -23.44 0.26 5.38
N LYS A 44 -22.76 -0.85 5.66
CA LYS A 44 -21.40 -0.86 6.22
C LYS A 44 -20.31 -0.60 5.18
N ASP A 45 -20.68 -0.57 3.90
CA ASP A 45 -19.75 -0.31 2.79
C ASP A 45 -19.71 1.18 2.52
N ASP A 46 -18.93 1.90 3.30
CA ASP A 46 -18.78 3.35 3.25
C ASP A 46 -17.67 3.82 2.29
N GLY A 47 -16.98 2.88 1.65
CA GLY A 47 -15.87 3.17 0.73
C GLY A 47 -14.55 3.48 1.41
N PHE A 48 -14.46 3.23 2.72
CA PHE A 48 -13.23 3.36 3.47
C PHE A 48 -12.81 2.00 4.05
N LEU A 49 -11.52 1.76 4.11
CA LEU A 49 -10.93 0.61 4.78
C LEU A 49 -10.05 1.14 5.90
N THR A 50 -10.58 1.10 7.11
CA THR A 50 -9.90 1.59 8.30
C THR A 50 -8.81 0.63 8.77
N LEU A 51 -7.88 1.12 9.61
CA LEU A 51 -6.82 0.30 10.17
C LEU A 51 -7.38 -0.90 10.96
N SER A 52 -8.44 -0.69 11.76
CA SER A 52 -9.12 -1.75 12.49
C SER A 52 -9.73 -2.81 11.56
N GLU A 53 -10.32 -2.38 10.46
CA GLU A 53 -10.89 -3.31 9.46
C GLU A 53 -9.81 -4.10 8.73
N VAL A 54 -8.62 -3.52 8.49
CA VAL A 54 -7.48 -4.27 7.94
C VAL A 54 -7.07 -5.40 8.88
N LEU A 55 -7.05 -5.17 10.19
CA LEU A 55 -6.74 -6.20 11.20
C LEU A 55 -7.75 -7.37 11.20
N GLU A 56 -8.99 -7.13 10.78
CA GLU A 56 -10.04 -8.16 10.69
C GLU A 56 -10.00 -8.97 9.39
N LEU A 57 -9.21 -8.54 8.40
CA LEU A 57 -9.08 -9.27 7.14
C LEU A 57 -8.43 -10.63 7.37
N LYS A 58 -8.78 -11.59 6.53
CA LYS A 58 -8.16 -12.93 6.50
C LYS A 58 -7.49 -13.11 5.15
N LEU A 59 -6.18 -12.97 5.15
CA LEU A 59 -5.33 -13.06 3.98
C LEU A 59 -4.47 -14.34 4.03
N ASP A 60 -4.08 -14.83 2.86
CA ASP A 60 -2.95 -15.76 2.67
C ASP A 60 -2.11 -15.21 1.50
N ALA A 61 -1.74 -13.95 1.63
CA ALA A 61 -1.10 -13.22 0.55
C ALA A 61 0.42 -13.29 0.66
N ASP A 62 1.07 -13.59 -0.45
CA ASP A 62 2.53 -13.48 -0.56
C ASP A 62 2.98 -12.03 -0.38
N MET A 63 2.19 -11.08 -0.91
CA MET A 63 2.52 -9.67 -0.83
C MET A 63 1.28 -8.77 -0.92
N VAL A 64 1.26 -7.75 -0.08
CA VAL A 64 0.38 -6.59 -0.22
C VAL A 64 1.21 -5.39 -0.65
N VAL A 65 0.74 -4.64 -1.64
CA VAL A 65 1.35 -3.37 -2.05
C VAL A 65 0.37 -2.24 -1.72
N LEU A 66 0.81 -1.30 -0.93
CA LEU A 66 0.07 -0.09 -0.58
C LEU A 66 0.78 1.11 -1.23
N SER A 67 0.38 1.42 -2.45
CA SER A 67 0.84 2.58 -3.22
C SER A 67 -0.10 3.78 -2.97
N ALA A 68 -0.34 4.04 -1.69
CA ALA A 68 -1.39 4.95 -1.23
C ALA A 68 -0.89 5.71 -0.01
N CYS A 69 -0.11 6.76 -0.20
CA CYS A 69 0.25 7.63 0.90
C CYS A 69 -0.23 9.04 0.62
N SER A 70 -1.22 9.47 1.35
CA SER A 70 -1.44 10.88 1.59
C SER A 70 -0.74 11.22 2.90
N THR A 71 0.40 11.85 2.81
CA THR A 71 0.99 12.59 3.93
C THR A 71 0.20 13.88 4.08
N GLY A 72 -1.02 13.77 4.57
CA GLY A 72 -1.76 14.94 5.02
C GLY A 72 -0.85 15.70 5.99
N LYS A 73 -0.68 17.01 5.79
CA LYS A 73 0.03 17.93 6.69
C LYS A 73 -0.58 17.90 8.10
N GLY A 74 -0.33 16.83 8.84
CA GLY A 74 -0.86 16.59 10.19
C GLY A 74 0.21 16.03 11.12
N LYS A 75 0.10 16.34 12.40
CA LYS A 75 1.04 16.11 13.50
C LYS A 75 1.37 14.64 13.87
N MET A 76 0.96 13.63 13.11
CA MET A 76 1.51 12.29 13.26
C MET A 76 2.77 12.17 12.42
N THR A 77 3.81 11.61 12.99
CA THR A 77 5.07 11.36 12.30
C THR A 77 4.76 10.51 11.06
N GLU A 78 5.05 11.03 9.89
CA GLU A 78 4.63 10.49 8.58
C GLU A 78 4.93 8.98 8.41
N GLY A 79 5.94 8.46 9.09
CA GLY A 79 6.30 7.04 9.06
C GLY A 79 5.43 6.11 9.94
N GLU A 80 4.77 6.61 10.99
CA GLU A 80 4.02 5.76 11.93
C GLU A 80 2.72 5.21 11.32
N GLY A 81 1.98 6.05 10.58
CA GLY A 81 0.74 5.62 9.92
C GLY A 81 0.98 4.52 8.90
N VAL A 82 2.04 4.65 8.10
CA VAL A 82 2.44 3.66 7.08
C VAL A 82 2.91 2.37 7.72
N ALA A 83 3.73 2.45 8.78
CA ALA A 83 4.21 1.29 9.52
C ALA A 83 3.05 0.54 10.19
N ASN A 84 2.03 1.25 10.67
CA ASN A 84 0.85 0.63 11.27
C ASN A 84 0.04 -0.16 10.24
N PHE A 85 -0.17 0.36 9.03
CA PHE A 85 -0.81 -0.40 7.95
C PHE A 85 0.02 -1.62 7.55
N ALA A 86 1.34 -1.50 7.44
CA ALA A 86 2.20 -2.64 7.11
C ALA A 86 2.05 -3.76 8.15
N ARG A 87 2.08 -3.42 9.44
CA ARG A 87 1.87 -4.37 10.55
C ARG A 87 0.46 -4.96 10.54
N ALA A 88 -0.56 -4.15 10.25
CA ALA A 88 -1.95 -4.62 10.20
C ALA A 88 -2.16 -5.64 9.08
N PHE A 89 -1.62 -5.39 7.87
CA PHE A 89 -1.67 -6.35 6.77
C PHE A 89 -0.88 -7.63 7.06
N GLN A 90 0.28 -7.53 7.73
CA GLN A 90 1.02 -8.72 8.16
C GLN A 90 0.22 -9.52 9.21
N HIS A 91 -0.41 -8.85 10.17
CA HIS A 91 -1.30 -9.51 11.13
C HIS A 91 -2.47 -10.20 10.43
N ALA A 92 -3.02 -9.58 9.40
CA ALA A 92 -4.11 -10.14 8.58
C ALA A 92 -3.69 -11.34 7.72
N GLY A 93 -2.38 -11.66 7.61
CA GLY A 93 -1.86 -12.83 6.91
C GLY A 93 -1.05 -12.51 5.65
N ALA A 94 -0.60 -11.28 5.44
CA ALA A 94 0.35 -10.96 4.37
C ALA A 94 1.79 -11.27 4.81
N ARG A 95 2.54 -12.05 4.00
CA ARG A 95 3.95 -12.38 4.28
C ARG A 95 4.87 -11.18 4.14
N SER A 96 4.56 -10.30 3.19
CA SER A 96 5.28 -9.05 3.00
C SER A 96 4.34 -7.92 2.60
N VAL A 97 4.77 -6.70 2.90
CA VAL A 97 4.03 -5.48 2.56
C VAL A 97 4.98 -4.46 1.98
N VAL A 98 4.72 -4.01 0.75
CA VAL A 98 5.42 -2.89 0.14
C VAL A 98 4.57 -1.64 0.31
N VAL A 99 5.16 -0.59 0.87
CA VAL A 99 4.44 0.66 1.14
C VAL A 99 5.18 1.84 0.55
N SER A 100 4.45 2.86 0.13
CA SER A 100 5.03 4.16 -0.19
C SER A 100 5.12 5.03 1.07
N LEU A 101 6.24 5.72 1.25
CA LEU A 101 6.50 6.60 2.39
C LEU A 101 5.87 7.99 2.22
N TRP A 102 5.69 8.41 0.98
CA TRP A 102 5.08 9.69 0.59
C TRP A 102 4.40 9.58 -0.76
N GLU A 103 3.61 10.57 -1.09
CA GLU A 103 2.99 10.69 -2.40
C GLU A 103 4.04 11.08 -3.45
N VAL A 104 4.13 10.30 -4.51
CA VAL A 104 5.00 10.56 -5.65
C VAL A 104 4.15 10.72 -6.92
N ALA A 105 4.65 11.47 -7.89
CA ALA A 105 3.97 11.65 -9.16
C ALA A 105 3.55 10.31 -9.77
N SER A 106 2.30 10.23 -10.24
CA SER A 106 1.68 8.98 -10.71
C SER A 106 2.52 8.27 -11.77
N ASP A 107 3.12 9.01 -12.70
CA ASP A 107 3.94 8.43 -13.77
C ASP A 107 5.18 7.71 -13.21
N ALA A 108 5.88 8.33 -12.26
CA ALA A 108 7.05 7.73 -11.61
C ALA A 108 6.66 6.50 -10.77
N ALA A 109 5.51 6.54 -10.07
CA ALA A 109 4.99 5.40 -9.33
C ALA A 109 4.64 4.24 -10.26
N VAL A 110 3.99 4.51 -11.39
CA VAL A 110 3.65 3.50 -12.41
C VAL A 110 4.91 2.87 -12.99
N GLU A 111 5.91 3.66 -13.35
CA GLU A 111 7.19 3.14 -13.87
C GLU A 111 7.89 2.28 -12.83
N TYR A 112 7.95 2.74 -11.58
CA TYR A 112 8.55 1.98 -10.48
C TYR A 112 7.86 0.62 -10.30
N MET A 113 6.54 0.61 -10.22
CA MET A 113 5.77 -0.62 -10.03
C MET A 113 5.85 -1.55 -11.24
N ARG A 114 5.90 -1.03 -12.47
CA ARG A 114 6.16 -1.86 -13.66
C ARG A 114 7.49 -2.58 -13.59
N SER A 115 8.56 -1.86 -13.25
CA SER A 115 9.89 -2.45 -13.06
C SER A 115 9.87 -3.48 -11.94
N PHE A 116 9.32 -3.13 -10.78
CA PHE A 116 9.22 -4.03 -9.63
C PHE A 116 8.51 -5.34 -9.98
N TYR A 117 7.30 -5.28 -10.56
CA TYR A 117 6.56 -6.49 -10.94
C TYR A 117 7.23 -7.27 -12.07
N SER A 118 7.95 -6.62 -12.98
CA SER A 118 8.75 -7.29 -14.00
C SER A 118 9.83 -8.18 -13.38
N HIS A 119 10.53 -7.66 -12.36
CA HIS A 119 11.54 -8.42 -11.64
C HIS A 119 10.92 -9.56 -10.81
N ILE A 120 9.78 -9.34 -10.14
CA ILE A 120 9.03 -10.42 -9.47
C ILE A 120 8.67 -11.51 -10.47
N LYS A 121 8.14 -11.15 -11.65
CA LYS A 121 7.77 -12.10 -12.71
C LYS A 121 8.98 -12.88 -13.25
N SER A 122 10.17 -12.30 -13.22
CA SER A 122 11.42 -12.97 -13.60
C SER A 122 12.00 -13.88 -12.51
N GLY A 123 11.30 -14.06 -11.39
CA GLY A 123 11.70 -14.96 -10.30
C GLY A 123 12.62 -14.33 -9.26
N LYS A 124 12.78 -13.01 -9.26
CA LYS A 124 13.54 -12.32 -8.21
C LYS A 124 12.76 -12.31 -6.90
N SER A 125 13.48 -12.33 -5.77
CA SER A 125 12.87 -12.09 -4.48
C SER A 125 12.30 -10.66 -4.40
N ARG A 126 11.39 -10.42 -3.47
CA ARG A 126 10.73 -9.11 -3.31
C ARG A 126 11.73 -8.00 -3.00
N ALA A 127 12.72 -8.31 -2.15
CA ALA A 127 13.79 -7.38 -1.81
C ALA A 127 14.71 -7.07 -3.01
N GLU A 128 15.12 -8.10 -3.76
CA GLU A 128 15.91 -7.92 -4.99
C GLU A 128 15.13 -7.12 -6.05
N ALA A 129 13.86 -7.47 -6.28
CA ALA A 129 13.00 -6.79 -7.24
C ALA A 129 12.85 -5.31 -6.91
N LEU A 130 12.63 -4.99 -5.62
CA LEU A 130 12.52 -3.60 -5.15
C LEU A 130 13.84 -2.85 -5.32
N GLN A 131 14.98 -3.49 -5.03
CA GLN A 131 16.30 -2.91 -5.22
C GLN A 131 16.61 -2.62 -6.70
N LEU A 132 16.28 -3.57 -7.59
CA LEU A 132 16.51 -3.42 -9.03
C LEU A 132 15.63 -2.31 -9.61
N ALA A 133 14.34 -2.30 -9.28
CA ALA A 133 13.43 -1.22 -9.66
C ALA A 133 13.96 0.14 -9.19
N ARG A 134 14.42 0.24 -7.93
CA ARG A 134 15.02 1.46 -7.39
C ARG A 134 16.23 1.94 -8.19
N LYS A 135 17.11 1.02 -8.60
CA LYS A 135 18.28 1.36 -9.44
C LYS A 135 17.88 1.90 -10.80
N GLU A 136 16.88 1.30 -11.45
CA GLU A 136 16.37 1.72 -12.76
C GLU A 136 15.73 3.11 -12.68
N ILE A 137 14.87 3.34 -11.68
CA ILE A 137 14.23 4.65 -11.50
C ILE A 137 15.26 5.72 -11.13
N LYS A 138 16.26 5.41 -10.29
CA LYS A 138 17.36 6.31 -9.95
C LYS A 138 18.17 6.74 -11.18
N ALA A 139 18.38 5.85 -12.14
CA ALA A 139 19.08 6.17 -13.38
C ALA A 139 18.31 7.19 -14.24
N LYS A 140 16.98 7.20 -14.15
CA LYS A 140 16.10 8.10 -14.89
C LYS A 140 15.79 9.40 -14.14
N TYR A 141 15.59 9.31 -12.82
CA TYR A 141 15.22 10.43 -11.97
C TYR A 141 16.32 10.70 -10.94
N LEU A 142 17.03 11.81 -11.06
CA LEU A 142 18.16 12.14 -10.18
C LEU A 142 17.71 12.42 -8.73
N ASN A 143 16.50 13.00 -8.56
CA ASN A 143 15.98 13.35 -7.24
C ASN A 143 15.55 12.07 -6.47
N PRO A 144 16.10 11.83 -5.26
CA PRO A 144 15.72 10.70 -4.40
C PRO A 144 14.23 10.57 -4.12
N PHE A 145 13.49 11.67 -4.19
CA PHE A 145 12.04 11.70 -4.01
C PHE A 145 11.30 10.66 -4.89
N TYR A 146 11.80 10.37 -6.09
CA TYR A 146 11.15 9.44 -7.01
C TYR A 146 11.52 7.97 -6.83
N TRP A 147 12.73 7.68 -6.32
CA TRP A 147 13.24 6.31 -6.27
C TRP A 147 13.40 5.73 -4.86
N SER A 148 13.36 6.55 -3.81
CA SER A 148 13.45 6.06 -2.43
C SER A 148 12.09 5.90 -1.74
N VAL A 149 11.00 6.11 -2.48
CA VAL A 149 9.63 6.17 -1.96
C VAL A 149 9.10 4.86 -1.41
N PHE A 150 9.49 3.70 -1.96
CA PHE A 150 8.95 2.40 -1.56
C PHE A 150 9.89 1.64 -0.63
N ILE A 151 9.30 1.07 0.42
CA ILE A 151 9.98 0.20 1.38
C ILE A 151 9.23 -1.12 1.54
N LEU A 152 9.96 -2.17 1.94
CA LEU A 152 9.44 -3.52 2.17
C LEU A 152 9.44 -3.82 3.67
N TYR A 153 8.34 -4.36 4.16
CA TYR A 153 8.19 -4.98 5.47
C TYR A 153 7.96 -6.48 5.31
N GLY A 154 8.54 -7.30 6.20
CA GLY A 154 8.36 -8.75 6.21
C GLY A 154 9.36 -9.51 5.35
N GLU A 155 8.91 -10.60 4.73
CA GLU A 155 9.78 -11.49 3.94
C GLU A 155 10.25 -10.81 2.64
N GLY A 156 11.55 -10.90 2.38
CA GLY A 156 12.23 -10.31 1.22
C GLY A 156 12.29 -11.19 -0.02
#